data_fd80b72a3c08b73045d1b8b1e915e66e
#
_entry.id   fd80b72a3c08b73045d1b8b1e915e66e
#
_cell.length_a   1.000
_cell.length_b   1.000
_cell.length_c   1.000
_cell.angle_alpha   90.00
_cell.angle_beta   90.00
_cell.angle_gamma   90.00
#
_symmetry.space_group_name_H-M   'P 1'
#
loop_
_entity.id
_entity.type
_entity.pdbx_description
1 polymer ?
#
loop_
_entity_poly.entity_id
_entity_poly.type
_entity_poly.pdbx_seq_one_letter_code
_entity_poly.pdbx_strand_id
1 'polypeptide(L)'
;RWNTVLDFQGKDETLLHTIADRKEHQPEAISYYKDASKTEKTDSCSNFGSLQAIKVVKRNQSGVILELELDFQNGAVSVQSEYNMRAILGCGITNINLLDGSSVEMSILPSAYISIQAKGDGTYAVLGGGYGHGIGMSQNGAQKLCGQGFDYKRILNYFYQDTELTELYQPQN
;
A
#
# COMPACT_ATOMS: atom_id res chain seq x y z
N ARG A 1 -14.31 5.37 1.94
CA ARG A 1 -14.13 3.91 2.10
C ARG A 1 -14.38 3.23 0.77
N TRP A 2 -13.77 2.08 0.59
CA TRP A 2 -13.88 1.25 -0.59
C TRP A 2 -13.68 -0.22 -0.21
N ASN A 3 -14.08 -1.14 -1.07
CA ASN A 3 -13.79 -2.56 -0.91
C ASN A 3 -13.43 -3.21 -2.25
N THR A 4 -12.77 -4.35 -2.16
CA THR A 4 -12.46 -5.19 -3.31
C THR A 4 -12.28 -6.64 -2.87
N VAL A 5 -12.27 -7.53 -3.85
CA VAL A 5 -11.76 -8.89 -3.71
C VAL A 5 -10.45 -8.97 -4.47
N LEU A 6 -9.43 -9.52 -3.83
CA LEU A 6 -8.19 -9.89 -4.50
C LEU A 6 -8.28 -11.36 -4.90
N ASP A 7 -8.04 -11.63 -6.16
CA ASP A 7 -7.99 -12.97 -6.73
C ASP A 7 -6.65 -13.17 -7.43
N PHE A 8 -5.85 -14.08 -6.91
CA PHE A 8 -4.53 -14.43 -7.45
C PHE A 8 -4.51 -15.77 -8.18
N GLN A 9 -5.66 -16.44 -8.36
CA GLN A 9 -5.73 -17.72 -9.05
C GLN A 9 -5.23 -17.58 -10.50
N GLY A 10 -4.23 -18.39 -10.85
CA GLY A 10 -3.60 -18.33 -12.17
C GLY A 10 -2.76 -17.09 -12.44
N LYS A 11 -2.47 -16.28 -11.43
CA LYS A 11 -1.68 -15.03 -11.54
C LYS A 11 -0.32 -15.10 -10.83
N ASP A 12 0.13 -16.29 -10.40
CA ASP A 12 1.37 -16.44 -9.64
C ASP A 12 2.57 -15.85 -10.37
N GLU A 13 2.72 -16.11 -11.69
CA GLU A 13 3.81 -15.54 -12.49
C GLU A 13 3.74 -14.01 -12.57
N THR A 14 2.55 -13.45 -12.79
CA THR A 14 2.33 -12.00 -12.82
C THR A 14 2.67 -11.38 -11.47
N LEU A 15 2.26 -12.01 -10.38
CA LEU A 15 2.54 -11.55 -9.02
C LEU A 15 4.05 -11.56 -8.73
N LEU A 16 4.74 -12.67 -9.02
CA LEU A 16 6.19 -12.80 -8.82
C LEU A 16 6.99 -11.83 -9.70
N HIS A 17 6.56 -11.64 -10.96
CA HIS A 17 7.16 -10.64 -11.85
C HIS A 17 6.99 -9.21 -11.30
N THR A 18 5.79 -8.87 -10.84
CA THR A 18 5.55 -7.55 -10.24
C THR A 18 6.40 -7.34 -8.98
N ILE A 19 6.52 -8.37 -8.12
CA ILE A 19 7.38 -8.31 -6.93
C ILE A 19 8.85 -8.07 -7.33
N ALA A 20 9.35 -8.77 -8.35
CA ALA A 20 10.72 -8.61 -8.85
C ALA A 20 10.96 -7.21 -9.42
N ASP A 21 10.06 -6.72 -10.28
CA ASP A 21 10.11 -5.36 -10.82
C ASP A 21 10.11 -4.30 -9.70
N ARG A 22 9.26 -4.44 -8.70
CA ARG A 22 9.23 -3.52 -7.57
C ARG A 22 10.51 -3.56 -6.73
N LYS A 23 11.13 -4.72 -6.59
CA LYS A 23 12.42 -4.86 -5.90
C LYS A 23 13.56 -4.19 -6.67
N GLU A 24 13.57 -4.25 -8.00
CA GLU A 24 14.57 -3.52 -8.80
C GLU A 24 14.49 -2.01 -8.59
N HIS A 25 13.26 -1.46 -8.46
CA HIS A 25 13.05 -0.03 -8.22
C HIS A 25 13.32 0.41 -6.78
N GLN A 26 13.09 -0.44 -5.79
CA GLN A 26 13.29 -0.18 -4.36
C GLN A 26 13.86 -1.42 -3.65
N PRO A 27 15.15 -1.72 -3.84
CA PRO A 27 15.78 -2.96 -3.32
C PRO A 27 15.68 -3.13 -1.80
N GLU A 28 15.73 -2.01 -1.06
CA GLU A 28 15.67 -1.99 0.41
C GLU A 28 14.27 -2.27 0.97
N ALA A 29 13.23 -2.01 0.19
CA ALA A 29 11.83 -2.15 0.64
C ALA A 29 11.28 -3.57 0.51
N ILE A 30 11.96 -4.45 -0.22
CA ILE A 30 11.50 -5.81 -0.48
C ILE A 30 12.62 -6.80 -0.15
N SER A 31 12.29 -7.84 0.62
CA SER A 31 13.23 -8.92 0.97
C SER A 31 12.63 -10.27 0.62
N TYR A 32 13.46 -11.16 0.09
CA TYR A 32 13.10 -12.54 -0.22
C TYR A 32 13.70 -13.50 0.80
N TYR A 33 12.96 -14.54 1.12
CA TYR A 33 13.36 -15.57 2.09
C TYR A 33 13.05 -16.95 1.51
N LYS A 34 13.88 -17.96 1.85
CA LYS A 34 13.73 -19.34 1.36
C LYS A 34 12.47 -20.03 1.88
N ASP A 35 11.92 -19.54 2.99
CA ASP A 35 10.70 -20.07 3.60
C ASP A 35 10.00 -18.99 4.46
N ALA A 36 8.81 -19.32 4.95
CA ALA A 36 8.01 -18.45 5.80
C ALA A 36 8.59 -18.21 7.21
N SER A 37 9.62 -18.95 7.63
CA SER A 37 10.32 -18.69 8.91
C SER A 37 11.26 -17.48 8.82
N LYS A 38 11.59 -17.05 7.62
CA LYS A 38 12.45 -15.89 7.30
C LYS A 38 13.84 -15.97 7.93
N THR A 39 14.36 -17.17 8.13
CA THR A 39 15.68 -17.38 8.71
C THR A 39 16.81 -17.17 7.69
N GLU A 40 16.54 -17.44 6.42
CA GLU A 40 17.53 -17.35 5.36
C GLU A 40 17.02 -16.52 4.17
N LYS A 41 17.78 -15.47 3.81
CA LYS A 41 17.49 -14.65 2.62
C LYS A 41 17.90 -15.34 1.34
N THR A 42 17.26 -14.96 0.23
CA THR A 42 17.62 -15.34 -1.13
C THR A 42 17.55 -14.12 -2.06
N ASP A 43 18.20 -14.19 -3.21
CA ASP A 43 18.27 -13.08 -4.16
C ASP A 43 17.18 -13.13 -5.22
N SER A 44 16.44 -14.25 -5.32
CA SER A 44 15.40 -14.43 -6.32
C SER A 44 14.14 -15.05 -5.73
N CYS A 45 12.99 -14.64 -6.26
CA CYS A 45 11.68 -15.20 -5.96
C CYS A 45 11.09 -16.05 -7.13
N SER A 46 11.83 -16.26 -8.22
CA SER A 46 11.32 -16.87 -9.46
C SER A 46 10.74 -18.27 -9.27
N ASN A 47 11.23 -19.03 -8.29
CA ASN A 47 10.82 -20.41 -8.03
C ASN A 47 9.91 -20.55 -6.79
N PHE A 48 9.29 -19.48 -6.33
CA PHE A 48 8.48 -19.52 -5.10
C PHE A 48 7.15 -20.27 -5.26
N GLY A 49 6.68 -20.44 -6.50
CA GLY A 49 5.42 -21.14 -6.76
C GLY A 49 4.20 -20.30 -6.39
N SER A 50 3.12 -20.97 -6.00
CA SER A 50 1.84 -20.31 -5.74
C SER A 50 1.78 -19.59 -4.40
N LEU A 51 1.02 -18.47 -4.36
CA LEU A 51 0.73 -17.70 -3.15
C LEU A 51 -0.11 -18.55 -2.18
N GLN A 52 0.32 -18.65 -0.93
CA GLN A 52 -0.35 -19.41 0.12
C GLN A 52 -1.04 -18.52 1.14
N ALA A 53 -0.41 -17.38 1.51
CA ALA A 53 -0.97 -16.47 2.48
C ALA A 53 -0.49 -15.03 2.28
N ILE A 54 -1.33 -14.08 2.70
CA ILE A 54 -1.01 -12.66 2.85
C ILE A 54 -1.18 -12.31 4.33
N LYS A 55 -0.12 -11.79 4.95
CA LYS A 55 -0.11 -11.43 6.37
C LYS A 55 0.28 -9.97 6.56
N VAL A 56 -0.47 -9.26 7.38
CA VAL A 56 -0.10 -7.92 7.84
C VAL A 56 0.79 -8.07 9.06
N VAL A 57 2.06 -7.72 8.95
CA VAL A 57 3.06 -7.87 10.02
C VAL A 57 3.10 -6.65 10.92
N LYS A 58 3.05 -5.45 10.34
CA LYS A 58 3.19 -4.20 11.10
C LYS A 58 2.26 -3.11 10.57
N ARG A 59 1.71 -2.33 11.51
CA ARG A 59 0.94 -1.11 11.24
C ARG A 59 1.49 0.07 12.03
N ASN A 60 1.28 1.28 11.53
CA ASN A 60 1.51 2.48 12.32
C ASN A 60 0.30 2.75 13.26
N GLN A 61 0.41 3.80 14.08
CA GLN A 61 -0.66 4.20 15.01
C GLN A 61 -1.97 4.59 14.30
N SER A 62 -1.90 5.08 13.06
CA SER A 62 -3.07 5.42 12.23
C SER A 62 -3.70 4.22 11.55
N GLY A 63 -3.11 3.01 11.66
CA GLY A 63 -3.62 1.77 11.06
C GLY A 63 -3.13 1.49 9.64
N VAL A 64 -2.27 2.33 9.05
CA VAL A 64 -1.63 2.09 7.75
C VAL A 64 -0.66 0.93 7.87
N ILE A 65 -0.66 0.01 6.91
CA ILE A 65 0.29 -1.09 6.86
C ILE A 65 1.70 -0.55 6.60
N LEU A 66 2.64 -0.94 7.45
CA LEU A 66 4.08 -0.65 7.31
C LEU A 66 4.86 -1.85 6.79
N GLU A 67 4.37 -3.06 7.06
CA GLU A 67 5.00 -4.29 6.57
C GLU A 67 3.93 -5.33 6.25
N LEU A 68 4.06 -5.90 5.05
CA LEU A 68 3.24 -6.99 4.53
C LEU A 68 4.14 -8.18 4.24
N GLU A 69 3.66 -9.38 4.52
CA GLU A 69 4.31 -10.65 4.17
C GLU A 69 3.42 -11.43 3.21
N LEU A 70 4.04 -11.96 2.16
CA LEU A 70 3.41 -12.89 1.24
C LEU A 70 4.15 -14.23 1.35
N ASP A 71 3.45 -15.26 1.79
CA ASP A 71 3.97 -16.62 1.85
C ASP A 71 3.64 -17.35 0.55
N PHE A 72 4.62 -17.97 -0.02
CA PHE A 72 4.53 -18.81 -1.21
C PHE A 72 4.86 -20.26 -0.86
N GLN A 73 4.59 -21.16 -1.78
CA GLN A 73 4.86 -22.59 -1.62
C GLN A 73 6.33 -22.86 -1.25
N ASN A 74 7.28 -22.16 -1.86
CA ASN A 74 8.72 -22.39 -1.72
C ASN A 74 9.48 -21.12 -1.30
N GLY A 75 8.85 -20.18 -0.58
CA GLY A 75 9.51 -18.97 -0.15
C GLY A 75 8.57 -17.96 0.50
N ALA A 76 9.12 -16.83 0.91
CA ALA A 76 8.35 -15.72 1.43
C ALA A 76 8.93 -14.38 0.97
N VAL A 77 8.07 -13.37 0.90
CA VAL A 77 8.41 -12.00 0.54
C VAL A 77 7.94 -11.06 1.63
N SER A 78 8.85 -10.23 2.17
CA SER A 78 8.50 -9.10 3.04
C SER A 78 8.55 -7.81 2.22
N VAL A 79 7.50 -7.00 2.34
CA VAL A 79 7.32 -5.72 1.64
C VAL A 79 7.08 -4.61 2.66
N GLN A 80 7.88 -3.55 2.63
CA GLN A 80 7.84 -2.45 3.61
C GLN A 80 7.39 -1.09 3.04
N SER A 81 7.30 -0.93 1.73
CA SER A 81 6.82 0.32 1.11
C SER A 81 5.31 0.27 0.86
N GLU A 82 4.58 1.31 1.27
CA GLU A 82 3.14 1.42 1.04
C GLU A 82 2.79 1.36 -0.46
N TYR A 83 3.60 2.02 -1.29
CA TYR A 83 3.41 2.00 -2.73
C TYR A 83 3.61 0.59 -3.30
N ASN A 84 4.68 -0.11 -2.87
CA ASN A 84 4.95 -1.46 -3.33
C ASN A 84 3.86 -2.44 -2.90
N MET A 85 3.36 -2.34 -1.65
CA MET A 85 2.23 -3.15 -1.19
C MET A 85 1.00 -2.96 -2.06
N ARG A 86 0.65 -1.71 -2.36
CA ARG A 86 -0.50 -1.35 -3.20
C ARG A 86 -0.36 -1.86 -4.62
N ALA A 87 0.84 -1.74 -5.22
CA ALA A 87 1.13 -2.19 -6.57
C ALA A 87 1.12 -3.72 -6.66
N ILE A 88 1.76 -4.41 -5.72
CA ILE A 88 1.84 -5.88 -5.67
C ILE A 88 0.43 -6.47 -5.46
N LEU A 89 -0.33 -5.98 -4.49
CA LEU A 89 -1.70 -6.43 -4.27
C LEU A 89 -2.63 -6.05 -5.42
N GLY A 90 -2.26 -5.02 -6.19
CA GLY A 90 -2.95 -4.57 -7.39
C GLY A 90 -3.14 -5.66 -8.44
N CYS A 91 -2.20 -6.62 -8.54
CA CYS A 91 -2.32 -7.77 -9.46
C CYS A 91 -3.57 -8.62 -9.23
N GLY A 92 -4.05 -8.66 -7.98
CA GLY A 92 -5.23 -9.44 -7.60
C GLY A 92 -6.54 -8.69 -7.70
N ILE A 93 -6.55 -7.37 -7.93
CA ILE A 93 -7.79 -6.58 -7.94
C ILE A 93 -8.75 -7.09 -9.02
N THR A 94 -10.01 -7.27 -8.63
CA THR A 94 -11.12 -7.51 -9.57
C THR A 94 -11.79 -6.19 -9.96
N ASN A 95 -12.32 -5.46 -8.97
CA ASN A 95 -12.89 -4.12 -9.07
C ASN A 95 -12.77 -3.41 -7.74
N ILE A 96 -12.66 -2.10 -7.73
CA ILE A 96 -12.77 -1.28 -6.51
C ILE A 96 -14.20 -0.75 -6.42
N ASN A 97 -14.94 -1.20 -5.41
CA ASN A 97 -16.30 -0.73 -5.13
C ASN A 97 -16.26 0.43 -4.15
N LEU A 98 -16.95 1.52 -4.46
CA LEU A 98 -17.05 2.72 -3.64
C LEU A 98 -18.31 2.70 -2.77
N LEU A 99 -18.38 3.57 -1.77
CA LEU A 99 -19.54 3.64 -0.86
C LEU A 99 -20.84 4.09 -1.51
N ASP A 100 -20.75 4.82 -2.63
CA ASP A 100 -21.90 5.28 -3.40
C ASP A 100 -22.48 4.19 -4.31
N GLY A 101 -21.92 2.97 -4.27
CA GLY A 101 -22.31 1.84 -5.09
C GLY A 101 -21.66 1.81 -6.47
N SER A 102 -20.87 2.80 -6.84
CA SER A 102 -20.10 2.78 -8.08
C SER A 102 -18.87 1.87 -7.97
N SER A 103 -18.35 1.46 -9.13
CA SER A 103 -17.11 0.68 -9.23
C SER A 103 -16.14 1.37 -10.18
N VAL A 104 -14.85 1.27 -9.86
CA VAL A 104 -13.76 1.80 -10.68
C VAL A 104 -12.70 0.71 -10.92
N GLU A 105 -12.15 0.68 -12.12
CA GLU A 105 -11.02 -0.17 -12.46
C GLU A 105 -9.73 0.50 -12.02
N MET A 106 -8.88 -0.22 -11.31
CA MET A 106 -7.57 0.24 -10.87
C MET A 106 -6.56 -0.89 -10.89
N SER A 107 -5.33 -0.60 -11.27
CA SER A 107 -4.19 -1.53 -11.24
C SER A 107 -3.38 -1.46 -9.94
N ILE A 108 -3.73 -0.54 -9.05
CA ILE A 108 -3.09 -0.33 -7.75
C ILE A 108 -4.16 -0.08 -6.70
N LEU A 109 -4.00 -0.62 -5.49
CA LEU A 109 -4.96 -0.33 -4.40
C LEU A 109 -4.99 1.17 -4.09
N PRO A 110 -6.17 1.76 -3.78
CA PRO A 110 -6.29 3.19 -3.49
C PRO A 110 -5.42 3.67 -2.33
N SER A 111 -5.16 2.82 -1.33
CA SER A 111 -4.33 3.14 -0.15
C SER A 111 -3.76 1.87 0.47
N ALA A 112 -2.82 2.01 1.40
CA ALA A 112 -2.36 0.95 2.31
C ALA A 112 -3.10 0.96 3.67
N TYR A 113 -4.14 1.76 3.82
CA TYR A 113 -5.04 1.75 4.98
C TYR A 113 -6.16 0.74 4.75
N ILE A 114 -5.84 -0.55 4.92
CA ILE A 114 -6.71 -1.67 4.56
C ILE A 114 -6.77 -2.72 5.65
N SER A 115 -7.88 -3.48 5.66
CA SER A 115 -8.03 -4.76 6.32
C SER A 115 -8.11 -5.85 5.24
N ILE A 116 -7.39 -6.95 5.43
CA ILE A 116 -7.33 -8.08 4.51
C ILE A 116 -7.82 -9.32 5.26
N GLN A 117 -8.72 -10.09 4.66
CA GLN A 117 -9.25 -11.33 5.23
C GLN A 117 -9.29 -12.40 4.15
N ALA A 118 -8.64 -13.53 4.39
CA ALA A 118 -8.74 -14.71 3.53
C ALA A 118 -10.18 -15.27 3.57
N LYS A 119 -10.73 -15.66 2.41
CA LYS A 119 -12.07 -16.21 2.27
C LYS A 119 -12.11 -17.75 2.25
N GLY A 120 -10.94 -18.41 2.25
CA GLY A 120 -10.84 -19.87 2.23
C GLY A 120 -10.96 -20.51 0.84
N ASP A 121 -11.24 -19.72 -0.18
CA ASP A 121 -11.33 -20.13 -1.60
C ASP A 121 -10.13 -19.66 -2.43
N GLY A 122 -9.04 -19.23 -1.78
CA GLY A 122 -7.85 -18.66 -2.42
C GLY A 122 -7.98 -17.17 -2.73
N THR A 123 -9.12 -16.54 -2.40
CA THR A 123 -9.34 -15.11 -2.55
C THR A 123 -9.27 -14.38 -1.21
N TYR A 124 -9.13 -13.04 -1.26
CA TYR A 124 -9.05 -12.18 -0.08
C TYR A 124 -10.05 -11.04 -0.19
N ALA A 125 -10.90 -10.90 0.83
CA ALA A 125 -11.72 -9.70 0.98
C ALA A 125 -10.87 -8.56 1.53
N VAL A 126 -10.96 -7.38 0.91
CA VAL A 126 -10.25 -6.18 1.33
C VAL A 126 -11.24 -5.05 1.59
N LEU A 127 -11.15 -4.45 2.77
CA LEU A 127 -11.84 -3.21 3.12
C LEU A 127 -10.79 -2.10 3.27
N GLY A 128 -10.98 -1.00 2.56
CA GLY A 128 -10.03 0.09 2.55
C GLY A 128 -10.62 1.46 2.89
N GLY A 129 -9.73 2.35 3.33
CA GLY A 129 -10.02 3.73 3.66
C GLY A 129 -9.05 4.70 3.00
N GLY A 130 -9.55 5.85 2.51
CA GLY A 130 -8.74 6.90 1.93
C GLY A 130 -8.22 6.60 0.52
N TYR A 131 -7.51 7.57 -0.01
CA TYR A 131 -6.83 7.56 -1.30
C TYR A 131 -5.42 8.14 -1.14
N GLY A 132 -4.42 7.50 -1.73
CA GLY A 132 -3.02 7.95 -1.71
C GLY A 132 -2.18 7.30 -0.59
N HIS A 133 -0.99 7.86 -0.38
CA HIS A 133 0.04 7.28 0.49
C HIS A 133 -0.23 7.45 2.00
N GLY A 134 -1.02 8.45 2.42
CA GLY A 134 -1.32 8.69 3.84
C GLY A 134 -0.17 9.27 4.67
N ILE A 135 0.87 9.83 4.03
CA ILE A 135 2.09 10.31 4.70
C ILE A 135 2.11 11.84 4.81
N GLY A 136 1.33 12.55 4.01
CA GLY A 136 1.36 13.98 3.97
C GLY A 136 -0.04 14.61 3.96
N MET A 137 -0.10 15.88 3.52
CA MET A 137 -1.32 16.65 3.45
C MET A 137 -2.31 16.03 2.46
N SER A 138 -3.54 15.80 2.92
CA SER A 138 -4.63 15.38 2.05
C SER A 138 -5.06 16.53 1.14
N GLN A 139 -4.95 16.39 -0.19
CA GLN A 139 -5.40 17.39 -1.15
C GLN A 139 -6.89 17.73 -0.98
N ASN A 140 -7.75 16.72 -0.88
CA ASN A 140 -9.19 16.91 -0.66
C ASN A 140 -9.48 17.53 0.72
N GLY A 141 -8.69 17.16 1.74
CA GLY A 141 -8.77 17.76 3.07
C GLY A 141 -8.40 19.25 3.05
N ALA A 142 -7.29 19.58 2.40
CA ALA A 142 -6.84 20.97 2.24
C ALA A 142 -7.86 21.82 1.48
N GLN A 143 -8.41 21.30 0.38
CA GLN A 143 -9.46 21.97 -0.40
C GLN A 143 -10.71 22.23 0.46
N LYS A 144 -11.15 21.27 1.26
CA LYS A 144 -12.29 21.44 2.15
C LYS A 144 -12.04 22.50 3.22
N LEU A 145 -10.86 22.50 3.84
CA LEU A 145 -10.46 23.51 4.82
C LEU A 145 -10.38 24.90 4.19
N CYS A 146 -9.84 25.02 2.98
CA CYS A 146 -9.83 26.26 2.20
C CYS A 146 -11.25 26.77 1.95
N GLY A 147 -12.19 25.90 1.56
CA GLY A 147 -13.60 26.24 1.40
C GLY A 147 -14.31 26.68 2.70
N GLN A 148 -13.75 26.35 3.87
CA GLN A 148 -14.17 26.80 5.19
C GLN A 148 -13.51 28.11 5.65
N GLY A 149 -12.68 28.74 4.79
CA GLY A 149 -12.01 30.02 5.07
C GLY A 149 -10.66 29.86 5.80
N PHE A 150 -10.08 28.67 5.87
CA PHE A 150 -8.73 28.49 6.40
C PHE A 150 -7.71 29.01 5.39
N ASP A 151 -6.76 29.82 5.86
CA ASP A 151 -5.61 30.23 5.07
C ASP A 151 -4.55 29.10 4.96
N TYR A 152 -3.56 29.29 4.10
CA TYR A 152 -2.54 28.27 3.86
C TYR A 152 -1.72 27.93 5.12
N LYS A 153 -1.47 28.91 6.02
CA LYS A 153 -0.72 28.69 7.26
C LYS A 153 -1.48 27.76 8.21
N ARG A 154 -2.78 28.01 8.38
CA ARG A 154 -3.66 27.17 9.21
C ARG A 154 -3.81 25.77 8.61
N ILE A 155 -3.89 25.65 7.27
CA ILE A 155 -3.99 24.36 6.59
C ILE A 155 -2.68 23.57 6.78
N LEU A 156 -1.52 24.18 6.60
CA LEU A 156 -0.24 23.53 6.83
C LEU A 156 -0.08 23.06 8.27
N ASN A 157 -0.38 23.92 9.25
CA ASN A 157 -0.31 23.56 10.68
C ASN A 157 -1.30 22.45 11.07
N TYR A 158 -2.42 22.32 10.36
CA TYR A 158 -3.38 21.24 10.60
C TYR A 158 -2.79 19.87 10.22
N PHE A 159 -2.06 19.80 9.10
CA PHE A 159 -1.49 18.53 8.60
C PHE A 159 -0.07 18.23 9.11
N TYR A 160 0.69 19.26 9.47
CA TYR A 160 2.07 19.17 9.91
C TYR A 160 2.21 19.82 11.28
N GLN A 161 1.89 19.05 12.31
CA GLN A 161 2.04 19.48 13.70
C GLN A 161 3.52 19.56 14.07
N ASP A 162 3.87 20.43 15.01
CA ASP A 162 5.24 20.64 15.49
C ASP A 162 6.24 21.09 14.42
N THR A 163 5.75 21.81 13.39
CA THR A 163 6.57 22.43 12.34
C THR A 163 6.45 23.93 12.36
N GLU A 164 7.51 24.64 11.98
CA GLU A 164 7.55 26.09 11.83
C GLU A 164 7.64 26.48 10.35
N LEU A 165 6.82 27.48 9.96
CA LEU A 165 6.86 28.04 8.62
C LEU A 165 7.93 29.15 8.56
N THR A 166 8.98 28.93 7.76
CA THR A 166 10.05 29.92 7.54
C THR A 166 10.06 30.38 6.08
N GLU A 167 10.34 31.67 5.85
CA GLU A 167 10.62 32.18 4.50
C GLU A 167 12.03 31.81 4.10
N LEU A 168 12.17 31.02 3.03
CA LEU A 168 13.47 30.63 2.48
C LEU A 168 14.05 31.67 1.53
N TYR A 169 13.25 32.63 1.05
CA TYR A 169 13.65 33.64 0.09
C TYR A 169 13.08 35.00 0.48
N GLN A 170 13.96 35.97 0.78
CA GLN A 170 13.58 37.37 0.80
C GLN A 170 14.01 37.97 -0.54
N PRO A 171 13.10 38.53 -1.36
CA PRO A 171 13.49 39.24 -2.55
C PRO A 171 14.41 40.39 -2.14
N GLN A 172 15.61 40.44 -2.72
CA GLN A 172 16.49 41.61 -2.58
C GLN A 172 15.80 42.78 -3.24
N ASN A 173 15.50 43.85 -2.48
CA ASN A 173 15.01 45.12 -2.97
C ASN A 173 16.08 45.82 -3.80
#